data_7228b644835e5d23f2877bd940d475cf
#
_entry.id   7228b644835e5d23f2877bd940d475cf
#
_cell.length_a   1.000
_cell.length_b   1.000
_cell.length_c   1.000
_cell.angle_alpha   90.00
_cell.angle_beta   90.00
_cell.angle_gamma   90.00
#
_symmetry.space_group_name_H-M   'P 1'
#
loop_
_entity.id
_entity.type
_entity.pdbx_description
1 polymer ?
#
loop_
_entity_poly.entity_id
_entity_poly.type
_entity_poly.pdbx_seq_one_letter_code
_entity_poly.pdbx_strand_id
1 'polypeptide(L)'
;VHKLYLKGGKAVVEVAKLFPSSVEDGSISRSRLKALLKNEPKNLKELEEIVHPLILEDRQNFQKHTTSDVVVFDIPLLFETGADKEMDKTVCVFTSTKKQMERLKNRNKGYNDYYKQLISKQMPSNEKCDRADFVIETTSHTAVEKRVIEILDILRA
;
A
#
# COMPACT_ATOMS: atom_id res chain seq x y z
N VAL A 1 8.12 -0.84 -3.35
CA VAL A 1 7.95 -2.06 -4.16
C VAL A 1 8.34 -1.85 -5.62
N HIS A 2 7.88 -0.77 -6.31
CA HIS A 2 8.17 -0.61 -7.74
C HIS A 2 9.67 -0.65 -8.05
N LYS A 3 10.48 0.13 -7.34
CA LYS A 3 11.94 0.16 -7.51
C LYS A 3 12.60 -1.20 -7.25
N LEU A 4 12.07 -2.00 -6.33
CA LEU A 4 12.60 -3.33 -5.99
C LEU A 4 12.52 -4.32 -7.17
N TYR A 5 11.57 -4.11 -8.10
CA TYR A 5 11.31 -4.99 -9.24
C TYR A 5 11.95 -4.53 -10.55
N LEU A 6 12.51 -3.32 -10.60
CA LEU A 6 13.24 -2.84 -11.76
C LEU A 6 14.56 -3.59 -11.94
N LYS A 7 15.16 -3.50 -13.13
CA LYS A 7 16.49 -4.06 -13.41
C LYS A 7 17.51 -3.59 -12.37
N GLY A 8 18.19 -4.55 -11.74
CA GLY A 8 19.10 -4.27 -10.61
C GLY A 8 18.42 -4.00 -9.27
N GLY A 9 17.09 -4.08 -9.18
CA GLY A 9 16.36 -3.94 -7.92
C GLY A 9 16.61 -5.09 -6.95
N LYS A 10 16.64 -4.79 -5.66
CA LYS A 10 17.03 -5.74 -4.60
C LYS A 10 16.18 -7.02 -4.56
N ALA A 11 14.92 -6.98 -4.99
CA ALA A 11 14.04 -8.15 -4.98
C ALA A 11 14.21 -9.04 -6.23
N VAL A 12 14.83 -8.55 -7.31
CA VAL A 12 14.85 -9.25 -8.60
C VAL A 12 15.46 -10.63 -8.49
N VAL A 13 16.62 -10.76 -7.84
CA VAL A 13 17.35 -12.04 -7.73
C VAL A 13 16.54 -13.07 -6.96
N GLU A 14 16.03 -12.73 -5.81
CA GLU A 14 15.30 -13.68 -4.95
C GLU A 14 13.92 -14.04 -5.52
N VAL A 15 13.21 -13.06 -6.07
CA VAL A 15 11.93 -13.30 -6.75
C VAL A 15 12.13 -14.16 -8.01
N ALA A 16 13.23 -13.95 -8.77
CA ALA A 16 13.53 -14.74 -9.94
C ALA A 16 13.83 -16.22 -9.61
N LYS A 17 14.39 -16.52 -8.44
CA LYS A 17 14.61 -17.91 -7.97
C LYS A 17 13.29 -18.64 -7.78
N LEU A 18 12.29 -18.00 -7.17
CA LEU A 18 10.98 -18.62 -6.90
C LEU A 18 10.04 -18.54 -8.11
N PHE A 19 10.10 -17.46 -8.87
CA PHE A 19 9.21 -17.15 -9.99
C PHE A 19 9.99 -16.80 -11.26
N PRO A 20 10.79 -17.70 -11.84
CA PRO A 20 11.67 -17.40 -12.99
C PRO A 20 10.89 -16.90 -14.21
N SER A 21 9.67 -17.39 -14.43
CA SER A 21 8.80 -16.94 -15.53
C SER A 21 8.23 -15.53 -15.34
N SER A 22 8.40 -14.92 -14.16
CA SER A 22 8.05 -13.52 -13.93
C SER A 22 9.09 -12.53 -14.43
N VAL A 23 10.30 -13.00 -14.78
CA VAL A 23 11.39 -12.13 -15.24
C VAL A 23 11.19 -11.72 -16.69
N GLU A 24 11.44 -10.45 -16.99
CA GLU A 24 11.39 -9.83 -18.31
C GLU A 24 12.45 -8.73 -18.38
N ASP A 25 13.38 -8.85 -19.30
CA ASP A 25 14.50 -7.90 -19.50
C ASP A 25 15.28 -7.56 -18.21
N GLY A 26 15.45 -8.54 -17.32
CA GLY A 26 16.15 -8.37 -16.04
C GLY A 26 15.35 -7.65 -14.97
N SER A 27 14.05 -7.48 -15.18
CA SER A 27 13.08 -6.89 -14.24
C SER A 27 12.00 -7.89 -13.90
N ILE A 28 11.27 -7.68 -12.81
CA ILE A 28 10.09 -8.48 -12.47
C ILE A 28 8.85 -7.87 -13.13
N SER A 29 8.25 -8.60 -14.06
CA SER A 29 6.99 -8.24 -14.69
C SER A 29 5.83 -8.48 -13.72
N ARG A 30 5.18 -7.39 -13.29
CA ARG A 30 4.05 -7.47 -12.34
C ARG A 30 2.85 -8.23 -12.91
N SER A 31 2.63 -8.17 -14.21
CA SER A 31 1.54 -8.87 -14.88
C SER A 31 1.76 -10.38 -14.85
N ARG A 32 2.98 -10.84 -15.16
CA ARG A 32 3.36 -12.25 -15.10
C ARG A 32 3.34 -12.76 -13.65
N LEU A 33 3.93 -12.00 -12.72
CA LEU A 33 3.92 -12.34 -11.30
C LEU A 33 2.49 -12.46 -10.77
N LYS A 34 1.60 -11.51 -11.09
CA LYS A 34 0.18 -11.57 -10.71
C LYS A 34 -0.52 -12.83 -11.24
N ALA A 35 -0.22 -13.24 -12.46
CA ALA A 35 -0.79 -14.47 -13.03
C ALA A 35 -0.33 -15.73 -12.26
N LEU A 36 0.93 -15.80 -11.84
CA LEU A 36 1.47 -16.89 -11.04
C LEU A 36 0.86 -16.94 -9.64
N LEU A 37 0.68 -15.79 -9.01
CA LEU A 37 0.11 -15.69 -7.66
C LEU A 37 -1.38 -16.02 -7.60
N LYS A 38 -2.12 -15.81 -8.70
CA LYS A 38 -3.57 -16.05 -8.75
C LYS A 38 -3.93 -17.51 -8.53
N ASN A 39 -3.08 -18.43 -8.97
CA ASN A 39 -3.36 -19.86 -9.00
C ASN A 39 -2.95 -20.59 -7.72
N GLU A 40 -2.02 -20.00 -6.93
CA GLU A 40 -1.49 -20.64 -5.72
C GLU A 40 -1.32 -19.61 -4.58
N PRO A 41 -2.19 -19.63 -3.57
CA PRO A 41 -2.11 -18.73 -2.41
C PRO A 41 -0.78 -18.84 -1.64
N LYS A 42 -0.11 -20.00 -1.66
CA LYS A 42 1.20 -20.22 -1.04
C LYS A 42 2.25 -19.29 -1.64
N ASN A 43 2.23 -19.10 -2.95
CA ASN A 43 3.17 -18.25 -3.67
C ASN A 43 3.14 -16.78 -3.18
N LEU A 44 1.97 -16.32 -2.75
CA LEU A 44 1.84 -14.97 -2.20
C LEU A 44 2.65 -14.82 -0.90
N LYS A 45 2.55 -15.81 0.00
CA LYS A 45 3.30 -15.80 1.26
C LYS A 45 4.81 -15.82 1.03
N GLU A 46 5.28 -16.68 0.13
CA GLU A 46 6.71 -16.77 -0.23
C GLU A 46 7.22 -15.45 -0.84
N LEU A 47 6.41 -14.79 -1.67
CA LEU A 47 6.74 -13.46 -2.20
C LEU A 47 6.80 -12.40 -1.10
N GLU A 48 5.85 -12.41 -0.17
CA GLU A 48 5.79 -11.48 0.96
C GLU A 48 7.02 -11.63 1.86
N GLU A 49 7.47 -12.85 2.14
CA GLU A 49 8.68 -13.15 2.94
C GLU A 49 9.95 -12.53 2.32
N ILE A 50 10.03 -12.42 0.98
CA ILE A 50 11.13 -11.74 0.29
C ILE A 50 10.96 -10.21 0.31
N VAL A 51 9.76 -9.73 0.03
CA VAL A 51 9.54 -8.32 -0.28
C VAL A 51 9.38 -7.47 0.98
N HIS A 52 8.77 -7.99 2.05
CA HIS A 52 8.51 -7.23 3.26
C HIS A 52 9.80 -6.73 3.95
N PRO A 53 10.84 -7.57 4.14
CA PRO A 53 12.09 -7.08 4.72
C PRO A 53 12.76 -5.97 3.89
N LEU A 54 12.70 -6.08 2.57
CA LEU A 54 13.28 -5.08 1.66
C LEU A 54 12.51 -3.75 1.69
N ILE A 55 11.18 -3.81 1.86
CA ILE A 55 10.36 -2.60 2.03
C ILE A 55 10.68 -1.94 3.38
N LEU A 56 10.81 -2.73 4.44
CA LEU A 56 11.15 -2.21 5.76
C LEU A 56 12.54 -1.54 5.75
N GLU A 57 13.54 -2.17 5.14
CA GLU A 57 14.86 -1.60 4.96
C GLU A 57 14.81 -0.27 4.18
N ASP A 58 14.08 -0.22 3.06
CA ASP A 58 13.94 0.99 2.23
C ASP A 58 13.27 2.13 3.02
N ARG A 59 12.24 1.81 3.81
CA ARG A 59 11.55 2.76 4.69
C ARG A 59 12.48 3.31 5.78
N GLN A 60 13.23 2.43 6.46
CA GLN A 60 14.18 2.83 7.50
C GLN A 60 15.30 3.70 6.93
N ASN A 61 15.81 3.34 5.75
CA ASN A 61 16.82 4.14 5.06
C ASN A 61 16.30 5.52 4.66
N PHE A 62 15.07 5.59 4.15
CA PHE A 62 14.43 6.86 3.84
C PHE A 62 14.27 7.74 5.09
N GLN A 63 13.81 7.15 6.19
CA GLN A 63 13.60 7.84 7.46
C GLN A 63 14.93 8.37 8.05
N LYS A 64 16.02 7.60 7.95
CA LYS A 64 17.34 8.00 8.43
C LYS A 64 17.98 9.15 7.64
N HIS A 65 17.66 9.27 6.35
CA HIS A 65 18.31 10.25 5.46
C HIS A 65 17.43 11.46 5.15
N THR A 66 16.19 11.47 5.58
CA THR A 66 15.33 12.65 5.42
C THR A 66 15.67 13.73 6.43
N THR A 67 15.59 14.97 6.00
CA THR A 67 15.72 16.17 6.85
C THR A 67 14.37 16.80 7.15
N SER A 68 13.28 16.19 6.67
CA SER A 68 11.92 16.68 6.87
C SER A 68 11.46 16.41 8.30
N ASP A 69 10.77 17.37 8.89
CA ASP A 69 10.13 17.28 10.21
C ASP A 69 8.95 16.31 10.23
N VAL A 70 8.29 16.11 9.08
CA VAL A 70 7.19 15.15 8.89
C VAL A 70 7.49 14.23 7.73
N VAL A 71 7.36 12.92 7.98
CA VAL A 71 7.51 11.85 6.98
C VAL A 71 6.19 11.10 6.86
N VAL A 72 5.72 10.93 5.64
CA VAL A 72 4.47 10.21 5.36
C VAL A 72 4.76 8.89 4.67
N PHE A 73 4.23 7.80 5.23
CA PHE A 73 4.23 6.48 4.62
C PHE A 73 2.83 6.09 4.16
N ASP A 74 2.66 5.86 2.85
CA ASP A 74 1.42 5.33 2.29
C ASP A 74 1.41 3.79 2.39
N ILE A 75 0.71 3.27 3.39
CA ILE A 75 0.62 1.83 3.72
C ILE A 75 -0.85 1.40 3.64
N PRO A 76 -1.29 0.77 2.54
CA PRO A 76 -2.70 0.41 2.34
C PRO A 76 -3.29 -0.54 3.39
N LEU A 77 -2.46 -1.43 3.96
CA LEU A 77 -2.85 -2.43 4.96
C LEU A 77 -2.23 -2.14 6.33
N LEU A 78 -2.15 -0.86 6.71
CA LEU A 78 -1.46 -0.39 7.92
C LEU A 78 -1.94 -1.11 9.18
N PHE A 79 -3.24 -1.13 9.41
CA PHE A 79 -3.85 -1.72 10.60
C PHE A 79 -3.90 -3.25 10.55
N GLU A 80 -4.13 -3.82 9.36
CA GLU A 80 -4.18 -5.27 9.15
C GLU A 80 -2.83 -5.94 9.42
N THR A 81 -1.73 -5.26 9.12
CA THR A 81 -0.37 -5.77 9.34
C THR A 81 0.19 -5.38 10.71
N GLY A 82 -0.49 -4.52 11.46
CA GLY A 82 -0.03 -4.00 12.75
C GLY A 82 1.11 -2.98 12.62
N ALA A 83 1.38 -2.47 11.42
CA ALA A 83 2.42 -1.46 11.18
C ALA A 83 2.07 -0.08 11.73
N ASP A 84 0.82 0.13 12.15
CA ASP A 84 0.35 1.31 12.88
C ASP A 84 1.15 1.54 14.19
N LYS A 85 1.62 0.46 14.83
CA LYS A 85 2.41 0.52 16.08
C LYS A 85 3.80 1.12 15.90
N GLU A 86 4.29 1.21 14.68
CA GLU A 86 5.58 1.80 14.33
C GLU A 86 5.47 3.27 13.90
N MET A 87 4.27 3.84 13.93
CA MET A 87 3.97 5.21 13.50
C MET A 87 3.69 6.09 14.71
N ASP A 88 4.21 7.32 14.70
CA ASP A 88 3.89 8.33 15.72
C ASP A 88 2.44 8.74 15.65
N LYS A 89 1.91 8.86 14.42
CA LYS A 89 0.52 9.21 14.12
C LYS A 89 0.02 8.48 12.89
N THR A 90 -1.28 8.24 12.87
CA THR A 90 -1.97 7.54 11.80
C THR A 90 -3.07 8.39 11.20
N VAL A 91 -3.23 8.32 9.87
CA VAL A 91 -4.27 9.03 9.13
C VAL A 91 -5.08 8.04 8.31
N CYS A 92 -6.37 7.96 8.56
CA CYS A 92 -7.29 7.20 7.71
C CYS A 92 -7.87 8.10 6.62
N VAL A 93 -7.63 7.72 5.36
CA VAL A 93 -8.25 8.38 4.21
C VAL A 93 -9.50 7.62 3.81
N PHE A 94 -10.64 8.27 3.85
CA PHE A 94 -11.95 7.63 3.75
C PHE A 94 -12.82 8.28 2.67
N THR A 95 -13.75 7.52 2.14
CA THR A 95 -14.87 7.99 1.31
C THR A 95 -16.07 7.07 1.48
N SER A 96 -17.26 7.54 1.14
CA SER A 96 -18.45 6.67 1.20
C SER A 96 -18.31 5.44 0.32
N THR A 97 -18.90 4.32 0.73
CA THR A 97 -18.87 3.05 -0.03
C THR A 97 -19.38 3.25 -1.45
N LYS A 98 -20.41 4.08 -1.65
CA LYS A 98 -20.94 4.42 -2.98
C LYS A 98 -19.86 5.05 -3.87
N LYS A 99 -19.17 6.09 -3.37
CA LYS A 99 -18.09 6.76 -4.12
C LYS A 99 -16.89 5.84 -4.34
N GLN A 100 -16.54 5.00 -3.36
CA GLN A 100 -15.48 4.01 -3.50
C GLN A 100 -15.77 3.04 -4.65
N MET A 101 -16.99 2.50 -4.68
CA MET A 101 -17.42 1.56 -5.73
C MET A 101 -17.48 2.23 -7.11
N GLU A 102 -17.93 3.47 -7.19
CA GLU A 102 -17.93 4.26 -8.43
C GLU A 102 -16.51 4.48 -8.95
N ARG A 103 -15.58 4.90 -8.09
CA ARG A 103 -14.16 5.08 -8.45
C ARG A 103 -13.51 3.77 -8.91
N LEU A 104 -13.80 2.65 -8.24
CA LEU A 104 -13.29 1.33 -8.63
C LEU A 104 -13.81 0.89 -10.00
N LYS A 105 -15.09 1.10 -10.29
CA LYS A 105 -15.68 0.79 -11.62
C LYS A 105 -15.04 1.63 -12.72
N ASN A 106 -14.83 2.93 -12.49
CA ASN A 106 -14.24 3.83 -13.47
C ASN A 106 -12.74 3.53 -13.72
N ARG A 107 -12.01 3.13 -12.69
CA ARG A 107 -10.57 2.81 -12.79
C ARG A 107 -10.31 1.46 -13.46
N ASN A 108 -11.17 0.49 -13.23
CA ASN A 108 -11.01 -0.89 -13.71
C ASN A 108 -12.21 -1.29 -14.57
N LYS A 109 -12.05 -1.30 -15.90
CA LYS A 109 -13.07 -1.82 -16.85
C LYS A 109 -13.48 -3.28 -16.59
N GLY A 110 -12.87 -3.96 -15.58
CA GLY A 110 -13.13 -5.34 -15.16
C GLY A 110 -13.35 -5.47 -13.67
N TYR A 111 -14.12 -4.58 -13.03
CA TYR A 111 -14.58 -4.78 -11.66
C TYR A 111 -15.35 -6.11 -11.58
N ASN A 112 -14.75 -7.11 -10.98
CA ASN A 112 -15.26 -8.48 -10.89
C ASN A 112 -15.22 -8.99 -9.44
N ASP A 113 -15.67 -10.22 -9.23
CA ASP A 113 -15.71 -10.85 -7.91
C ASP A 113 -14.34 -10.93 -7.19
N TYR A 114 -13.24 -10.90 -7.93
CA TYR A 114 -11.91 -10.82 -7.36
C TYR A 114 -11.72 -9.53 -6.51
N TYR A 115 -12.18 -8.38 -6.99
CA TYR A 115 -12.11 -7.14 -6.21
C TYR A 115 -13.01 -7.16 -4.98
N LYS A 116 -14.18 -7.79 -5.08
CA LYS A 116 -15.07 -7.97 -3.92
C LYS A 116 -14.40 -8.81 -2.84
N GLN A 117 -13.72 -9.90 -3.24
CA GLN A 117 -12.97 -10.75 -2.31
C GLN A 117 -11.78 -10.01 -1.66
N LEU A 118 -11.07 -9.16 -2.42
CA LEU A 118 -9.99 -8.34 -1.84
C LEU A 118 -10.51 -7.35 -0.81
N ILE A 119 -11.63 -6.69 -1.09
CA ILE A 119 -12.24 -5.72 -0.17
C ILE A 119 -12.76 -6.44 1.09
N SER A 120 -13.37 -7.63 0.95
CA SER A 120 -13.90 -8.38 2.10
C SER A 120 -12.83 -8.89 3.07
N LYS A 121 -11.58 -8.98 2.62
CA LYS A 121 -10.42 -9.37 3.46
C LYS A 121 -9.76 -8.19 4.17
N GLN A 122 -10.13 -6.96 3.81
CA GLN A 122 -9.60 -5.76 4.45
C GLN A 122 -10.47 -5.36 5.64
N MET A 123 -9.84 -4.74 6.63
CA MET A 123 -10.57 -4.12 7.74
C MET A 123 -11.59 -3.10 7.19
N PRO A 124 -12.82 -3.09 7.69
CA PRO A 124 -13.84 -2.10 7.30
C PRO A 124 -13.35 -0.65 7.47
N SER A 125 -13.72 0.22 6.54
CA SER A 125 -13.23 1.62 6.55
C SER A 125 -13.62 2.39 7.81
N ASN A 126 -14.81 2.13 8.38
CA ASN A 126 -15.23 2.72 9.65
C ASN A 126 -14.31 2.29 10.80
N GLU A 127 -13.98 1.01 10.90
CA GLU A 127 -13.06 0.51 11.92
C GLU A 127 -11.66 1.12 11.78
N LYS A 128 -11.15 1.30 10.55
CA LYS A 128 -9.89 2.03 10.30
C LYS A 128 -9.97 3.48 10.76
N CYS A 129 -11.08 4.15 10.49
CA CYS A 129 -11.30 5.54 10.94
C CYS A 129 -11.35 5.65 12.46
N ASP A 130 -11.99 4.69 13.14
CA ASP A 130 -12.10 4.68 14.61
C ASP A 130 -10.74 4.43 15.29
N ARG A 131 -9.82 3.72 14.60
CA ARG A 131 -8.47 3.43 15.10
C ARG A 131 -7.44 4.52 14.77
N ALA A 132 -7.69 5.33 13.77
CA ALA A 132 -6.73 6.35 13.33
C ALA A 132 -6.76 7.60 14.21
N ASP A 133 -5.60 8.22 14.42
CA ASP A 133 -5.50 9.52 15.13
C ASP A 133 -6.22 10.63 14.36
N PHE A 134 -6.19 10.58 13.02
CA PHE A 134 -6.84 11.56 12.15
C PHE A 134 -7.61 10.88 11.02
N VAL A 135 -8.68 11.54 10.59
CA VAL A 135 -9.50 11.08 9.45
C VAL A 135 -9.58 12.18 8.40
N ILE A 136 -9.40 11.80 7.13
CA ILE A 136 -9.58 12.67 5.98
C ILE A 136 -10.67 12.08 5.07
N GLU A 137 -11.81 12.77 4.96
CA GLU A 137 -12.84 12.41 4.00
C GLU A 137 -12.53 12.99 2.62
N THR A 138 -12.44 12.13 1.59
CA THR A 138 -12.13 12.56 0.22
C THR A 138 -13.38 13.04 -0.54
N THR A 139 -13.97 14.13 -0.08
CA THR A 139 -15.16 14.76 -0.70
C THR A 139 -14.79 15.60 -1.93
N SER A 140 -13.78 16.49 -1.79
CA SER A 140 -13.20 17.29 -2.86
C SER A 140 -11.72 17.48 -2.62
N HIS A 141 -10.97 17.91 -3.66
CA HIS A 141 -9.53 18.17 -3.55
C HIS A 141 -9.24 19.27 -2.52
N THR A 142 -9.98 20.37 -2.58
CA THR A 142 -9.83 21.50 -1.64
C THR A 142 -10.11 21.11 -0.18
N ALA A 143 -11.13 20.27 0.06
CA ALA A 143 -11.43 19.81 1.41
C ALA A 143 -10.33 18.92 1.97
N VAL A 144 -9.76 18.06 1.14
CA VAL A 144 -8.61 17.20 1.51
C VAL A 144 -7.40 18.06 1.84
N GLU A 145 -7.06 19.03 0.98
CA GLU A 145 -5.92 19.93 1.16
C GLU A 145 -6.03 20.73 2.46
N LYS A 146 -7.19 21.32 2.72
CA LYS A 146 -7.45 22.02 3.97
C LYS A 146 -7.23 21.11 5.18
N ARG A 147 -7.77 19.89 5.14
CA ARG A 147 -7.64 18.94 6.25
C ARG A 147 -6.20 18.48 6.46
N VAL A 148 -5.42 18.32 5.39
CA VAL A 148 -3.98 17.99 5.47
C VAL A 148 -3.21 19.12 6.16
N ILE A 149 -3.49 20.39 5.82
CA ILE A 149 -2.85 21.56 6.46
C ILE A 149 -3.18 21.57 7.95
N GLU A 150 -4.45 21.41 8.34
CA GLU A 150 -4.85 21.37 9.75
C GLU A 150 -4.11 20.27 10.54
N ILE A 151 -3.93 19.08 9.94
CA ILE A 151 -3.19 17.99 10.57
C ILE A 151 -1.71 18.35 10.72
N LEU A 152 -1.10 18.94 9.70
CA LEU A 152 0.31 19.36 9.76
C LEU A 152 0.53 20.43 10.84
N ASP A 153 -0.39 21.38 10.99
CA ASP A 153 -0.31 22.41 12.04
C ASP A 153 -0.38 21.77 13.43
N ILE A 154 -1.26 20.78 13.64
CA ILE A 154 -1.35 20.03 14.89
C ILE A 154 -0.05 19.23 15.18
N LEU A 155 0.56 18.63 14.16
CA LEU A 155 1.78 17.84 14.32
C LEU A 155 3.01 18.69 14.62
N ARG A 156 2.97 19.98 14.30
CA ARG A 156 4.06 20.94 14.50
C ARG A 156 3.91 21.79 15.76
N ALA A 157 2.74 21.74 16.39
CA ALA A 157 2.46 22.49 17.63
C ALA A 157 3.07 21.81 18.85
#